data_91a4f3f82011f56b6e21f4dec4e54498
#
_entry.id   91a4f3f82011f56b6e21f4dec4e54498
#
_cell.length_a   1.000
_cell.length_b   1.000
_cell.length_c   1.000
_cell.angle_alpha   90.00
_cell.angle_beta   90.00
_cell.angle_gamma   90.00
#
_symmetry.space_group_name_H-M   'P 1'
#
loop_
_entity.id
_entity.type
_entity.pdbx_description
1 polymer ?
#
loop_
_entity_poly.entity_id
_entity_poly.type
_entity_poly.pdbx_seq_one_letter_code
_entity_poly.pdbx_strand_id
1 'polypeptide(L)'
;MFKIFKYSIVLLLIKFNFASAEIIKPSTNIKPSQVIKIQLKSLMKNDAPYIDQGIEQTWEFAHPNNQKFTGPLSRFKEMIKGDSYNMLINHISHEVLEIYIEDERALYEVTVLDSDKKYYKFRWQVEKFLDKGPLKNCWLTTVVSQPIPLGSST
;
A
#
# COMPACT_ATOMS: atom_id res chain seq x y z
N MET A 1 -40.77 -15.84 -55.26
CA MET A 1 -39.55 -16.49 -54.73
C MET A 1 -38.89 -15.50 -53.73
N PHE A 2 -39.29 -15.58 -52.47
CA PHE A 2 -38.74 -14.69 -51.42
C PHE A 2 -37.51 -15.35 -50.77
N LYS A 3 -36.35 -14.73 -50.95
CA LYS A 3 -35.12 -15.13 -50.25
C LYS A 3 -35.13 -14.54 -48.83
N ILE A 4 -35.35 -15.39 -47.83
CA ILE A 4 -35.22 -15.03 -46.39
C ILE A 4 -33.74 -14.99 -46.08
N PHE A 5 -33.20 -13.79 -45.85
CA PHE A 5 -31.85 -13.58 -45.34
C PHE A 5 -31.87 -13.82 -43.81
N LYS A 6 -31.37 -14.95 -43.34
CA LYS A 6 -31.14 -15.24 -41.95
C LYS A 6 -29.92 -14.46 -41.44
N TYR A 7 -30.13 -13.35 -40.79
CA TYR A 7 -29.07 -12.68 -40.00
C TYR A 7 -28.79 -13.51 -38.76
N SER A 8 -27.65 -14.19 -38.75
CA SER A 8 -27.14 -14.85 -37.57
C SER A 8 -26.47 -13.80 -36.70
N ILE A 9 -27.16 -13.38 -35.62
CA ILE A 9 -26.58 -12.49 -34.61
C ILE A 9 -25.64 -13.34 -33.75
N VAL A 10 -24.32 -13.21 -33.99
CA VAL A 10 -23.29 -13.77 -33.16
C VAL A 10 -23.18 -12.85 -31.93
N LEU A 11 -23.82 -13.27 -30.82
CA LEU A 11 -23.71 -12.58 -29.53
C LEU A 11 -22.30 -12.86 -28.96
N LEU A 12 -21.37 -11.93 -29.18
CA LEU A 12 -20.02 -11.99 -28.60
C LEU A 12 -20.12 -11.69 -27.10
N LEU A 13 -20.18 -12.74 -26.28
CA LEU A 13 -20.10 -12.62 -24.81
C LEU A 13 -18.68 -12.21 -24.44
N ILE A 14 -18.43 -10.92 -24.34
CA ILE A 14 -17.21 -10.38 -23.74
C ILE A 14 -17.29 -10.68 -22.25
N LYS A 15 -16.57 -11.72 -21.82
CA LYS A 15 -16.34 -11.96 -20.39
C LYS A 15 -15.41 -10.85 -19.89
N PHE A 16 -15.96 -9.83 -19.26
CA PHE A 16 -15.19 -8.92 -18.42
C PHE A 16 -14.67 -9.73 -17.22
N ASN A 17 -13.44 -10.19 -17.33
CA ASN A 17 -12.70 -10.61 -16.15
C ASN A 17 -12.40 -9.35 -15.33
N PHE A 18 -13.22 -9.05 -14.34
CA PHE A 18 -12.84 -8.14 -13.27
C PHE A 18 -11.68 -8.82 -12.54
N ALA A 19 -10.46 -8.45 -12.86
CA ALA A 19 -9.32 -8.78 -12.04
C ALA A 19 -9.53 -8.06 -10.70
N SER A 20 -10.11 -8.74 -9.72
CA SER A 20 -10.06 -8.28 -8.34
C SER A 20 -8.59 -8.23 -7.96
N ALA A 21 -8.04 -7.03 -7.72
CA ALA A 21 -6.70 -6.91 -7.20
C ALA A 21 -6.72 -7.51 -5.80
N GLU A 22 -6.14 -8.70 -5.71
CA GLU A 22 -6.01 -9.44 -4.46
C GLU A 22 -5.03 -8.70 -3.55
N ILE A 23 -5.37 -8.60 -2.26
CA ILE A 23 -4.48 -8.06 -1.23
C ILE A 23 -3.26 -8.98 -1.11
N ILE A 24 -2.08 -8.42 -1.30
CA ILE A 24 -0.80 -9.11 -1.13
C ILE A 24 -0.63 -9.42 0.35
N LYS A 25 -0.40 -10.69 0.67
CA LYS A 25 -0.16 -11.13 2.04
C LYS A 25 1.33 -11.18 2.37
N PRO A 26 1.73 -10.91 3.62
CA PRO A 26 3.11 -11.10 4.06
C PRO A 26 3.58 -12.53 3.80
N SER A 27 4.83 -12.66 3.34
CA SER A 27 5.51 -13.93 3.20
C SER A 27 7.01 -13.76 3.46
N THR A 28 7.69 -14.85 3.78
CA THR A 28 9.13 -14.86 4.08
C THR A 28 10.00 -14.50 2.87
N ASN A 29 9.45 -14.55 1.66
CA ASN A 29 10.14 -14.18 0.43
C ASN A 29 10.13 -12.67 0.14
N ILE A 30 9.30 -11.90 0.84
CA ILE A 30 9.19 -10.45 0.66
C ILE A 30 10.26 -9.77 1.51
N LYS A 31 11.18 -9.07 0.84
CA LYS A 31 12.28 -8.34 1.47
C LYS A 31 11.79 -7.06 2.14
N PRO A 32 12.56 -6.48 3.12
CA PRO A 32 12.17 -5.25 3.81
C PRO A 32 11.81 -4.09 2.86
N SER A 33 12.64 -3.84 1.86
CA SER A 33 12.39 -2.77 0.88
C SER A 33 11.13 -3.01 0.04
N GLN A 34 10.79 -4.27 -0.20
CA GLN A 34 9.58 -4.63 -0.95
C GLN A 34 8.31 -4.35 -0.14
N VAL A 35 8.34 -4.57 1.19
CA VAL A 35 7.23 -4.22 2.08
C VAL A 35 6.86 -2.74 1.92
N ILE A 36 7.86 -1.86 2.03
CA ILE A 36 7.65 -0.41 1.91
C ILE A 36 7.12 -0.05 0.51
N LYS A 37 7.70 -0.64 -0.54
CA LYS A 37 7.25 -0.40 -1.92
C LYS A 37 5.81 -0.85 -2.16
N ILE A 38 5.40 -1.99 -1.58
CA ILE A 38 4.01 -2.47 -1.67
C ILE A 38 3.07 -1.45 -1.00
N GLN A 39 3.39 -1.02 0.22
CA GLN A 39 2.58 -0.06 0.96
C GLN A 39 2.48 1.29 0.22
N LEU A 40 3.60 1.85 -0.21
CA LEU A 40 3.62 3.15 -0.90
C LEU A 40 2.93 3.11 -2.26
N LYS A 41 3.14 2.07 -3.07
CA LYS A 41 2.44 1.92 -4.35
C LYS A 41 0.93 1.79 -4.18
N SER A 42 0.51 1.10 -3.14
CA SER A 42 -0.91 0.94 -2.85
C SER A 42 -1.55 2.24 -2.38
N LEU A 43 -0.87 3.00 -1.50
CA LEU A 43 -1.32 4.32 -1.05
C LEU A 43 -1.32 5.34 -2.19
N MET A 44 -0.39 5.25 -3.16
CA MET A 44 -0.36 6.11 -4.36
C MET A 44 -1.60 5.93 -5.24
N LYS A 45 -2.24 4.76 -5.19
CA LYS A 45 -3.48 4.44 -5.91
C LYS A 45 -4.52 3.92 -4.92
N ASN A 46 -4.78 4.70 -3.87
CA ASN A 46 -5.54 4.26 -2.71
C ASN A 46 -6.89 3.64 -3.06
N ASP A 47 -7.61 4.24 -4.02
CA ASP A 47 -8.99 3.89 -4.33
C ASP A 47 -9.13 3.00 -5.57
N ALA A 48 -8.08 2.32 -5.98
CA ALA A 48 -8.10 1.40 -7.09
C ALA A 48 -7.66 -0.03 -6.64
N PRO A 49 -8.50 -1.06 -6.90
CA PRO A 49 -9.76 -1.08 -7.66
C PRO A 49 -11.01 -0.67 -6.87
N TYR A 50 -10.91 -0.46 -5.56
CA TYR A 50 -12.02 0.00 -4.72
C TYR A 50 -11.53 1.00 -3.65
N ILE A 51 -12.45 1.74 -3.06
CA ILE A 51 -12.15 2.79 -2.07
C ILE A 51 -11.38 2.20 -0.90
N ASP A 52 -10.27 2.87 -0.53
CA ASP A 52 -9.38 2.50 0.59
C ASP A 52 -8.59 1.20 0.42
N GLN A 53 -8.55 0.62 -0.76
CA GLN A 53 -7.77 -0.60 -1.00
C GLN A 53 -6.28 -0.41 -0.63
N GLY A 54 -5.72 0.77 -0.91
CA GLY A 54 -4.33 1.08 -0.58
C GLY A 54 -4.07 1.09 0.93
N ILE A 55 -5.00 1.63 1.71
CA ILE A 55 -4.91 1.62 3.18
C ILE A 55 -5.06 0.18 3.70
N GLU A 56 -5.96 -0.62 3.13
CA GLU A 56 -6.12 -2.03 3.50
C GLU A 56 -4.85 -2.85 3.21
N GLN A 57 -4.24 -2.63 2.04
CA GLN A 57 -2.96 -3.26 1.70
C GLN A 57 -1.85 -2.84 2.67
N THR A 58 -1.82 -1.57 3.07
CA THR A 58 -0.86 -1.05 4.04
C THR A 58 -1.05 -1.68 5.41
N TRP A 59 -2.29 -1.84 5.85
CA TRP A 59 -2.66 -2.53 7.09
C TRP A 59 -2.20 -3.98 7.13
N GLU A 60 -2.25 -4.67 6.02
CA GLU A 60 -1.84 -6.07 5.93
C GLU A 60 -0.37 -6.30 6.29
N PHE A 61 0.48 -5.31 6.02
CA PHE A 61 1.91 -5.35 6.37
C PHE A 61 2.25 -4.63 7.68
N ALA A 62 1.26 -4.16 8.44
CA ALA A 62 1.51 -3.59 9.76
C ALA A 62 1.83 -4.71 10.77
N HIS A 63 2.89 -4.51 11.57
CA HIS A 63 3.25 -5.44 12.62
C HIS A 63 2.09 -5.62 13.62
N PRO A 64 1.81 -6.83 14.14
CA PRO A 64 0.71 -7.06 15.08
C PRO A 64 0.69 -6.12 16.28
N ASN A 65 1.86 -5.77 16.82
CA ASN A 65 1.95 -4.77 17.89
C ASN A 65 1.49 -3.38 17.43
N ASN A 66 1.83 -2.98 16.20
CA ASN A 66 1.36 -1.73 15.63
C ASN A 66 -0.16 -1.76 15.43
N GLN A 67 -0.70 -2.87 14.94
CA GLN A 67 -2.15 -3.05 14.75
C GLN A 67 -2.93 -2.94 16.07
N LYS A 68 -2.37 -3.39 17.20
CA LYS A 68 -3.00 -3.22 18.52
C LYS A 68 -3.19 -1.75 18.90
N PHE A 69 -2.26 -0.88 18.54
CA PHE A 69 -2.31 0.55 18.87
C PHE A 69 -3.13 1.36 17.87
N THR A 70 -3.07 1.01 16.59
CA THR A 70 -3.67 1.78 15.50
C THR A 70 -5.00 1.22 15.01
N GLY A 71 -5.32 -0.01 15.36
CA GLY A 71 -6.55 -0.69 14.96
C GLY A 71 -7.77 -0.41 15.83
N PRO A 72 -8.88 -0.98 15.45
CA PRO A 72 -9.12 -1.85 14.29
C PRO A 72 -8.94 -1.14 12.94
N LEU A 73 -9.07 -1.88 11.83
CA LEU A 73 -8.85 -1.34 10.47
C LEU A 73 -9.64 -0.05 10.19
N SER A 74 -10.87 0.07 10.67
CA SER A 74 -11.68 1.29 10.51
C SER A 74 -11.00 2.51 11.14
N ARG A 75 -10.46 2.36 12.35
CA ARG A 75 -9.68 3.41 13.03
C ARG A 75 -8.37 3.71 12.30
N PHE A 76 -7.70 2.70 11.80
CA PHE A 76 -6.49 2.88 10.99
C PHE A 76 -6.79 3.68 9.72
N LYS A 77 -7.91 3.40 9.04
CA LYS A 77 -8.36 4.20 7.89
C LYS A 77 -8.54 5.68 8.25
N GLU A 78 -9.21 5.97 9.35
CA GLU A 78 -9.40 7.35 9.84
C GLU A 78 -8.06 8.02 10.16
N MET A 79 -7.14 7.30 10.80
CA MET A 79 -5.81 7.81 11.13
C MET A 79 -5.01 8.17 9.86
N ILE A 80 -4.99 7.31 8.85
CA ILE A 80 -4.27 7.57 7.59
C ILE A 80 -4.89 8.74 6.83
N LYS A 81 -6.21 8.90 6.89
CA LYS A 81 -6.93 10.05 6.28
C LYS A 81 -6.79 11.35 7.05
N GLY A 82 -6.30 11.29 8.28
CA GLY A 82 -6.09 12.46 9.13
C GLY A 82 -4.86 13.30 8.73
N ASP A 83 -4.72 14.45 9.34
CA ASP A 83 -3.72 15.47 8.96
C ASP A 83 -2.27 14.98 9.04
N SER A 84 -1.98 13.99 9.86
CA SER A 84 -0.60 13.46 10.01
C SER A 84 -0.15 12.55 8.87
N TYR A 85 -1.06 11.95 8.11
CA TYR A 85 -0.70 10.94 7.11
C TYR A 85 -1.43 11.06 5.78
N ASN A 86 -2.38 11.98 5.63
CA ASN A 86 -3.18 12.11 4.41
C ASN A 86 -2.37 12.41 3.15
N MET A 87 -1.16 13.01 3.30
CA MET A 87 -0.24 13.26 2.19
C MET A 87 0.29 11.97 1.55
N LEU A 88 0.17 10.83 2.21
CA LEU A 88 0.51 9.53 1.64
C LEU A 88 -0.55 9.02 0.65
N ILE A 89 -1.80 9.46 0.80
CA ILE A 89 -2.92 9.01 -0.03
C ILE A 89 -2.88 9.71 -1.38
N ASN A 90 -2.89 8.91 -2.46
CA ASN A 90 -2.88 9.41 -3.83
C ASN A 90 -1.73 10.38 -4.12
N HIS A 91 -0.57 10.19 -3.45
CA HIS A 91 0.61 10.98 -3.71
C HIS A 91 1.13 10.79 -5.15
N ILE A 92 1.85 11.78 -5.66
CA ILE A 92 2.31 11.83 -7.05
C ILE A 92 3.51 10.90 -7.27
N SER A 93 4.49 10.95 -6.35
CA SER A 93 5.72 10.16 -6.44
C SER A 93 6.34 9.93 -5.06
N HIS A 94 7.24 8.97 -4.97
CA HIS A 94 8.01 8.74 -3.76
C HIS A 94 9.40 8.22 -4.09
N GLU A 95 10.33 8.45 -3.18
CA GLU A 95 11.68 7.89 -3.15
C GLU A 95 11.90 7.14 -1.85
N VAL A 96 12.58 6.01 -1.92
CA VAL A 96 12.89 5.17 -0.76
C VAL A 96 14.40 5.01 -0.69
N LEU A 97 15.00 5.53 0.37
CA LEU A 97 16.42 5.42 0.66
C LEU A 97 16.64 4.48 1.85
N GLU A 98 17.42 3.43 1.64
CA GLU A 98 17.82 2.55 2.72
C GLU A 98 18.85 3.24 3.62
N ILE A 99 18.56 3.30 4.93
CA ILE A 99 19.47 3.85 5.94
C ILE A 99 20.33 2.75 6.53
N TYR A 100 19.71 1.65 6.97
CA TYR A 100 20.41 0.43 7.36
C TYR A 100 19.52 -0.80 7.24
N ILE A 101 20.15 -1.95 7.06
CA ILE A 101 19.54 -3.28 7.21
C ILE A 101 20.39 -4.10 8.19
N GLU A 102 19.74 -4.69 9.16
CA GLU A 102 20.26 -5.70 10.08
C GLU A 102 19.43 -7.00 9.93
N ASP A 103 19.79 -8.05 10.67
CA ASP A 103 19.15 -9.36 10.51
C ASP A 103 17.63 -9.35 10.77
N GLU A 104 17.17 -8.50 11.67
CA GLU A 104 15.76 -8.45 12.14
C GLU A 104 15.11 -7.09 12.01
N ARG A 105 15.87 -6.06 11.60
CA ARG A 105 15.39 -4.67 11.53
C ARG A 105 15.98 -3.95 10.33
N ALA A 106 15.16 -3.16 9.66
CA ALA A 106 15.61 -2.25 8.61
C ALA A 106 14.93 -0.88 8.75
N LEU A 107 15.67 0.17 8.46
CA LEU A 107 15.21 1.55 8.48
C LEU A 107 15.40 2.18 7.11
N TYR A 108 14.36 2.87 6.67
CA TYR A 108 14.34 3.61 5.42
C TYR A 108 13.92 5.06 5.65
N GLU A 109 14.43 5.93 4.82
CA GLU A 109 13.93 7.28 4.65
C GLU A 109 13.06 7.32 3.40
N VAL A 110 11.85 7.81 3.53
CA VAL A 110 10.87 7.90 2.44
C VAL A 110 10.56 9.37 2.21
N THR A 111 10.77 9.85 0.98
CA THR A 111 10.34 11.18 0.55
C THR A 111 9.14 11.04 -0.36
N VAL A 112 8.07 11.76 -0.06
CA VAL A 112 6.81 11.74 -0.80
C VAL A 112 6.51 13.12 -1.36
N LEU A 113 6.10 13.18 -2.62
CA LEU A 113 5.48 14.35 -3.23
C LEU A 113 3.97 14.15 -3.20
N ASP A 114 3.26 14.95 -2.41
CA ASP A 114 1.81 14.83 -2.28
C ASP A 114 1.04 15.43 -3.47
N SER A 115 -0.27 15.26 -3.47
CA SER A 115 -1.16 15.79 -4.52
C SER A 115 -1.15 17.32 -4.64
N ASP A 116 -0.76 18.05 -3.58
CA ASP A 116 -0.63 19.50 -3.55
C ASP A 116 0.79 19.98 -3.93
N LYS A 117 1.64 19.07 -4.43
CA LYS A 117 3.04 19.32 -4.83
C LYS A 117 3.92 19.80 -3.68
N LYS A 118 3.69 19.24 -2.50
CA LYS A 118 4.52 19.45 -1.30
C LYS A 118 5.30 18.18 -1.01
N TYR A 119 6.56 18.36 -0.61
CA TYR A 119 7.42 17.25 -0.21
C TYR A 119 7.35 17.01 1.29
N TYR A 120 7.28 15.74 1.65
CA TYR A 120 7.33 15.27 3.03
C TYR A 120 8.31 14.12 3.15
N LYS A 121 9.01 14.07 4.27
CA LYS A 121 9.93 13.01 4.63
C LYS A 121 9.37 12.21 5.79
N PHE A 122 9.54 10.89 5.72
CA PHE A 122 9.19 9.95 6.76
C PHE A 122 10.37 9.04 7.08
N ARG A 123 10.45 8.55 8.30
CA ARG A 123 11.24 7.39 8.66
C ARG A 123 10.32 6.18 8.73
N TRP A 124 10.72 5.11 8.05
CA TRP A 124 9.92 3.90 7.89
C TRP A 124 10.71 2.71 8.36
N GLN A 125 10.28 2.07 9.45
CA GLN A 125 10.95 0.93 10.03
C GLN A 125 10.15 -0.33 9.80
N VAL A 126 10.84 -1.40 9.40
CA VAL A 126 10.30 -2.74 9.31
C VAL A 126 11.11 -3.69 10.15
N GLU A 127 10.46 -4.68 10.74
CA GLU A 127 11.09 -5.70 11.58
C GLU A 127 10.55 -7.08 11.20
N LYS A 128 11.38 -8.11 11.37
CA LYS A 128 10.93 -9.49 11.26
C LYS A 128 10.01 -9.83 12.43
N PHE A 129 8.91 -10.48 12.14
CA PHE A 129 8.04 -11.05 13.16
C PHE A 129 8.64 -12.38 13.63
N LEU A 130 9.00 -12.47 14.92
CA LEU A 130 9.75 -13.61 15.45
C LEU A 130 8.88 -14.65 16.16
N ASP A 131 7.67 -14.26 16.58
CA ASP A 131 6.77 -15.15 17.27
C ASP A 131 6.24 -16.26 16.37
N LYS A 132 5.78 -17.35 16.98
CA LYS A 132 5.20 -18.47 16.27
C LYS A 132 3.91 -18.07 15.55
N GLY A 133 3.69 -18.61 14.37
CA GLY A 133 2.48 -18.37 13.59
C GLY A 133 2.74 -18.13 12.10
N PRO A 134 1.71 -17.79 11.35
CA PRO A 134 1.79 -17.60 9.89
C PRO A 134 2.71 -16.46 9.44
N LEU A 135 2.93 -15.47 10.32
CA LEU A 135 3.78 -14.29 10.03
C LEU A 135 5.25 -14.50 10.41
N LYS A 136 5.62 -15.65 11.02
CA LYS A 136 6.99 -15.88 11.46
C LYS A 136 7.98 -15.65 10.34
N ASN A 137 9.02 -14.85 10.62
CA ASN A 137 10.07 -14.42 9.70
C ASN A 137 9.60 -13.53 8.53
N CYS A 138 8.35 -13.06 8.53
CA CYS A 138 7.90 -12.02 7.62
C CYS A 138 8.37 -10.65 8.10
N TRP A 139 8.72 -9.78 7.15
CA TRP A 139 9.02 -8.38 7.42
C TRP A 139 7.73 -7.56 7.49
N LEU A 140 7.55 -6.82 8.57
CA LEU A 140 6.34 -6.03 8.85
C LEU A 140 6.70 -4.63 9.33
N THR A 141 5.87 -3.65 9.00
CA THR A 141 6.07 -2.26 9.39
C THR A 141 5.77 -2.08 10.88
N THR A 142 6.75 -1.58 11.61
CA THR A 142 6.64 -1.28 13.06
C THR A 142 6.49 0.21 13.35
N VAL A 143 7.12 1.06 12.55
CA VAL A 143 7.09 2.52 12.75
C VAL A 143 7.02 3.24 11.41
N VAL A 144 6.12 4.20 11.34
CA VAL A 144 6.14 5.30 10.37
C VAL A 144 6.14 6.59 11.17
N SER A 145 7.18 7.41 11.01
CA SER A 145 7.33 8.65 11.78
C SER A 145 6.25 9.68 11.41
N GLN A 146 6.15 10.73 12.21
CA GLN A 146 5.43 11.93 11.79
C GLN A 146 6.10 12.52 10.53
N PRO A 147 5.33 13.18 9.65
CA PRO A 147 5.86 13.80 8.45
C PRO A 147 6.76 15.00 8.81
N ILE A 148 7.86 15.13 8.09
CA ILE A 148 8.73 16.29 8.12
C ILE A 148 8.53 17.07 6.81
N PRO A 149 7.91 18.25 6.84
CA PRO A 149 7.73 19.08 5.64
C PRO A 149 9.09 19.52 5.06
N LEU A 150 9.26 19.39 3.75
CA LEU A 150 10.49 19.80 3.04
C LEU A 150 10.27 21.00 2.09
N GLY A 151 9.04 21.49 1.96
CA GLY A 151 8.69 22.58 1.05
C GLY A 151 7.94 22.11 -0.21
N SER A 152 7.74 23.04 -1.15
CA SER A 152 6.98 22.79 -2.37
C SER A 152 7.90 22.52 -3.55
N SER A 153 7.43 21.72 -4.51
CA SER A 153 8.06 21.64 -5.83
C SER A 153 7.75 22.93 -6.61
N THR A 154 8.76 23.51 -7.21
CA THR A 154 8.64 24.65 -8.13
C THR A 154 8.19 24.19 -9.50
#